data_6beaaa4a1174b53ab027dd6a80d6cf1b
#
_entry.id   6beaaa4a1174b53ab027dd6a80d6cf1b
#
_cell.length_a   1.000
_cell.length_b   1.000
_cell.length_c   1.000
_cell.angle_alpha   90.00
_cell.angle_beta   90.00
_cell.angle_gamma   90.00
#
_symmetry.space_group_name_H-M   'P 1'
#
loop_
_entity.id
_entity.type
_entity.pdbx_description
1 polymer ?
#
loop_
_entity_poly.entity_id
_entity_poly.type
_entity_poly.pdbx_seq_one_letter_code
_entity_poly.pdbx_strand_id
1 'polypeptide(L)'
;MKKFVIISLICILTAQTSKDSRMTVYKDGTALVKQEIIWNNVQKGESLIKYDDIPLSIHKDTPFIKFDNAQVLNQRFVEKVFSSVDYFKSKEGSQINIKPKNEKYISGKLLEISNRVVTIQSKNGIRSFNRENIEYLESKDKVNSPNYSPYLSWNIKSSKIGRLKGDLVYKLSNISWETIYRLIINGQIKGELVADAVIFNNSSKDYINTNIHLVEGKLNNVKPKISHSAKDNNAVSRYAVSKMEPASLGDYHIYNVESKIKKLIARESITVRMYGPLNVDYEKIYVFENSERQQKEEPLKVELTLSNTEATGLGIPLPAGKIDMYTFTGSGGIEYIGSDQMGQVPKGESSTIQAGYAFDITGKRKVLNYNRQRKSEEAVIEISVNNTRSDPVQIKIVEHINGDWVIKDQSHDYKKEDASTIHFAIDLEPGKKEYITYTYKKEWK
;
A
#
# COMPACT_ATOMS: atom_id res chain seq x y z
N MET A 1 54.11 10.12 42.74
CA MET A 1 52.66 9.93 42.52
C MET A 1 52.47 9.34 41.14
N LYS A 2 52.22 8.01 41.06
CA LYS A 2 51.90 7.33 39.78
C LYS A 2 50.44 7.55 39.48
N LYS A 3 50.12 8.29 38.37
CA LYS A 3 48.76 8.41 37.85
C LYS A 3 48.36 7.09 37.21
N PHE A 4 47.45 6.34 37.86
CA PHE A 4 46.76 5.22 37.24
C PHE A 4 45.76 5.77 36.21
N VAL A 5 46.01 5.60 34.95
CA VAL A 5 45.04 5.81 33.89
C VAL A 5 44.16 4.58 33.84
N ILE A 6 42.92 4.66 34.37
CA ILE A 6 41.92 3.62 34.24
C ILE A 6 41.39 3.72 32.80
N ILE A 7 41.90 2.87 31.92
CA ILE A 7 41.31 2.64 30.58
C ILE A 7 40.03 1.84 30.84
N SER A 8 38.90 2.53 30.88
CA SER A 8 37.58 1.89 30.89
C SER A 8 37.38 1.17 29.53
N LEU A 9 37.50 -0.14 29.55
CA LEU A 9 37.18 -0.98 28.40
C LEU A 9 35.67 -0.94 28.20
N ILE A 10 35.20 -0.14 27.24
CA ILE A 10 33.79 -0.06 26.87
C ILE A 10 33.45 -1.37 26.13
N CYS A 11 32.92 -2.37 26.84
CA CYS A 11 32.35 -3.56 26.25
C CYS A 11 31.02 -3.17 25.56
N ILE A 12 30.98 -3.30 24.25
CA ILE A 12 29.72 -3.16 23.47
C ILE A 12 28.93 -4.46 23.67
N LEU A 13 27.79 -4.37 24.32
CA LEU A 13 26.89 -5.50 24.55
C LEU A 13 25.93 -5.64 23.39
N THR A 14 25.94 -6.81 22.76
CA THR A 14 24.97 -7.16 21.69
C THR A 14 23.67 -7.70 22.28
N ALA A 15 22.55 -7.40 21.61
CA ALA A 15 21.20 -7.75 22.04
C ALA A 15 20.76 -9.11 21.49
N GLN A 16 19.82 -9.74 22.19
CA GLN A 16 18.99 -10.82 21.67
C GLN A 16 17.54 -10.34 21.59
N THR A 17 16.89 -10.56 20.45
CA THR A 17 15.46 -10.28 20.28
C THR A 17 14.64 -11.35 21.02
N SER A 18 13.55 -10.95 21.68
CA SER A 18 12.56 -11.92 22.15
C SER A 18 11.89 -12.59 20.94
N LYS A 19 11.38 -13.81 21.15
CA LYS A 19 10.78 -14.59 20.05
C LYS A 19 9.47 -14.00 19.52
N ASP A 20 8.87 -13.01 20.18
CA ASP A 20 7.57 -12.45 19.85
C ASP A 20 7.69 -10.98 19.48
N SER A 21 7.33 -10.67 18.25
CA SER A 21 7.16 -9.28 17.76
C SER A 21 5.71 -9.00 17.43
N ARG A 22 5.34 -7.71 17.44
CA ARG A 22 4.04 -7.22 16.95
C ARG A 22 4.30 -6.21 15.85
N MET A 23 3.51 -6.28 14.81
CA MET A 23 3.60 -5.37 13.68
C MET A 23 2.22 -4.85 13.32
N THR A 24 2.09 -3.54 13.21
CA THR A 24 0.92 -2.88 12.64
C THR A 24 1.26 -2.40 11.26
N VAL A 25 0.61 -2.93 10.23
CA VAL A 25 0.86 -2.62 8.81
C VAL A 25 -0.24 -1.70 8.30
N TYR A 26 0.17 -0.60 7.68
CA TYR A 26 -0.73 0.39 7.09
C TYR A 26 -0.73 0.28 5.57
N LYS A 27 -1.83 0.68 4.92
CA LYS A 27 -1.94 0.65 3.44
C LYS A 27 -1.01 1.65 2.73
N ASP A 28 -0.53 2.67 3.45
CA ASP A 28 0.38 3.69 2.90
C ASP A 28 1.82 3.20 2.68
N GLY A 29 2.09 1.92 2.92
CA GLY A 29 3.42 1.33 2.76
C GLY A 29 4.31 1.45 3.99
N THR A 30 3.74 1.85 5.13
CA THR A 30 4.45 1.94 6.41
C THR A 30 4.02 0.84 7.38
N ALA A 31 4.90 0.50 8.32
CA ALA A 31 4.59 -0.38 9.43
C ALA A 31 5.19 0.12 10.74
N LEU A 32 4.50 -0.17 11.85
CA LEU A 32 4.97 0.05 13.21
C LEU A 32 5.34 -1.29 13.82
N VAL A 33 6.61 -1.46 14.16
CA VAL A 33 7.11 -2.67 14.83
C VAL A 33 7.27 -2.40 16.32
N LYS A 34 6.84 -3.36 17.12
CA LYS A 34 7.03 -3.40 18.58
C LYS A 34 7.67 -4.73 18.94
N GLN A 35 8.80 -4.69 19.65
CA GLN A 35 9.53 -5.89 20.02
C GLN A 35 10.26 -5.73 21.35
N GLU A 36 10.31 -6.78 22.15
CA GLU A 36 11.13 -6.83 23.37
C GLU A 36 12.56 -7.23 22.98
N ILE A 37 13.53 -6.50 23.49
CA ILE A 37 14.95 -6.76 23.31
C ILE A 37 15.60 -6.99 24.64
N ILE A 38 16.57 -7.91 24.69
CA ILE A 38 17.24 -8.33 25.91
C ILE A 38 18.74 -8.19 25.73
N TRP A 39 19.36 -7.50 26.67
CA TRP A 39 20.84 -7.48 26.84
C TRP A 39 21.21 -8.20 28.11
N ASN A 40 22.19 -9.07 28.02
CA ASN A 40 22.73 -9.78 29.18
C ASN A 40 24.00 -9.09 29.68
N ASN A 41 24.30 -9.25 30.97
CA ASN A 41 25.53 -8.76 31.59
C ASN A 41 25.74 -7.24 31.56
N VAL A 42 24.65 -6.46 31.54
CA VAL A 42 24.72 -4.99 31.64
C VAL A 42 25.26 -4.62 33.03
N GLN A 43 26.23 -3.70 33.06
CA GLN A 43 26.78 -3.21 34.31
C GLN A 43 25.94 -2.12 34.95
N LYS A 44 25.99 -1.96 36.26
CA LYS A 44 25.40 -0.81 36.96
C LYS A 44 26.15 0.47 36.57
N GLY A 45 25.45 1.55 36.34
CA GLY A 45 26.01 2.80 35.88
C GLY A 45 25.87 3.00 34.37
N GLU A 46 26.80 3.74 33.78
CA GLU A 46 26.76 4.04 32.35
C GLU A 46 27.29 2.90 31.50
N SER A 47 26.57 2.57 30.44
CA SER A 47 26.92 1.52 29.49
C SER A 47 26.47 1.88 28.09
N LEU A 48 27.22 1.42 27.07
CA LEU A 48 26.86 1.48 25.69
C LEU A 48 26.27 0.13 25.23
N ILE A 49 25.03 0.13 24.79
CA ILE A 49 24.37 -1.06 24.24
C ILE A 49 24.04 -0.86 22.76
N LYS A 50 24.00 -1.95 22.00
CA LYS A 50 23.79 -1.97 20.56
C LYS A 50 22.70 -2.97 20.18
N TYR A 51 21.94 -2.65 19.12
CA TYR A 51 20.98 -3.54 18.46
C TYR A 51 21.09 -3.39 16.96
N ASP A 52 21.39 -4.45 16.21
CA ASP A 52 21.71 -4.47 14.79
C ASP A 52 20.72 -5.24 13.92
N ASP A 53 19.67 -5.81 14.52
CA ASP A 53 18.59 -6.49 13.77
C ASP A 53 17.47 -5.52 13.39
N ILE A 54 17.78 -4.50 12.58
CA ILE A 54 16.87 -3.49 12.05
C ILE A 54 16.98 -3.36 10.53
N PRO A 55 15.87 -3.02 9.81
CA PRO A 55 15.91 -2.84 8.36
C PRO A 55 16.52 -1.49 7.98
N LEU A 56 17.06 -1.40 6.75
CA LEU A 56 17.50 -0.13 6.17
C LEU A 56 16.35 0.87 5.97
N SER A 57 15.11 0.37 5.82
CA SER A 57 13.90 1.17 5.61
C SER A 57 13.31 1.79 6.88
N ILE A 58 14.02 1.72 8.01
CA ILE A 58 13.59 2.33 9.28
C ILE A 58 13.51 3.86 9.16
N HIS A 59 12.48 4.48 9.72
CA HIS A 59 12.42 5.93 9.86
C HIS A 59 13.32 6.36 11.02
N LYS A 60 14.36 7.10 10.73
CA LYS A 60 15.49 7.40 11.63
C LYS A 60 15.11 8.15 12.91
N ASP A 61 14.02 8.90 12.86
CA ASP A 61 13.47 9.72 13.94
C ASP A 61 12.41 9.02 14.80
N THR A 62 12.01 7.80 14.42
CA THR A 62 10.91 7.10 15.09
C THR A 62 11.31 6.06 16.14
N PRO A 63 12.55 5.52 16.17
CA PRO A 63 12.89 4.54 17.20
C PRO A 63 12.73 5.12 18.59
N PHE A 64 11.97 4.41 19.40
CA PHE A 64 11.75 4.71 20.80
C PHE A 64 11.93 3.43 21.62
N ILE A 65 12.70 3.49 22.69
CA ILE A 65 12.90 2.35 23.60
C ILE A 65 12.58 2.73 25.04
N LYS A 66 11.88 1.86 25.74
CA LYS A 66 11.62 1.96 27.17
C LYS A 66 12.27 0.78 27.88
N PHE A 67 13.09 1.07 28.89
CA PHE A 67 13.75 0.07 29.73
C PHE A 67 13.06 -0.06 31.08
N ASP A 68 13.09 -1.27 31.66
CA ASP A 68 12.57 -1.51 33.00
C ASP A 68 13.45 -0.88 34.11
N ASN A 69 14.78 -0.94 33.96
CA ASN A 69 15.75 -0.61 35.00
C ASN A 69 16.90 0.30 34.50
N ALA A 70 16.69 1.04 33.42
CA ALA A 70 17.71 1.96 32.90
C ALA A 70 17.09 3.20 32.29
N GLN A 71 17.83 4.31 32.34
CA GLN A 71 17.51 5.56 31.70
C GLN A 71 18.33 5.68 30.40
N VAL A 72 17.69 6.10 29.31
CA VAL A 72 18.36 6.46 28.05
C VAL A 72 18.97 7.86 28.21
N LEU A 73 20.27 7.97 28.00
CA LEU A 73 21.00 9.25 28.00
C LEU A 73 21.05 9.83 26.59
N ASN A 74 21.35 9.00 25.59
CA ASN A 74 21.26 9.36 24.18
C ASN A 74 21.05 8.11 23.32
N GLN A 75 20.58 8.34 22.07
CA GLN A 75 20.36 7.31 21.06
C GLN A 75 21.05 7.72 19.77
N ARG A 76 21.63 6.76 19.07
CA ARG A 76 22.22 6.93 17.74
C ARG A 76 21.68 5.89 16.79
N PHE A 77 21.36 6.30 15.59
CA PHE A 77 21.14 5.42 14.46
C PHE A 77 22.36 5.49 13.54
N VAL A 78 22.93 4.34 13.24
CA VAL A 78 24.10 4.22 12.36
C VAL A 78 23.69 3.43 11.14
N GLU A 79 23.54 4.15 10.02
CA GLU A 79 23.11 3.61 8.73
C GLU A 79 24.31 3.05 7.94
N LYS A 80 25.51 3.56 8.20
CA LYS A 80 26.69 3.29 7.38
C LYS A 80 27.08 1.81 7.44
N VAL A 81 26.64 1.07 6.43
CA VAL A 81 27.04 -0.31 6.17
C VAL A 81 28.34 -0.28 5.35
N PHE A 82 29.23 -1.26 5.56
CA PHE A 82 30.45 -1.36 4.77
C PHE A 82 30.13 -1.48 3.28
N SER A 83 30.70 -0.59 2.51
CA SER A 83 30.68 -0.57 1.05
C SER A 83 32.10 -0.49 0.52
N SER A 84 32.46 -1.33 -0.42
CA SER A 84 33.77 -1.29 -1.05
C SER A 84 34.04 0.06 -1.73
N VAL A 85 32.99 0.69 -2.31
CA VAL A 85 33.11 2.02 -2.93
C VAL A 85 33.42 3.08 -1.88
N ASP A 86 32.67 3.11 -0.78
CA ASP A 86 32.91 4.08 0.31
C ASP A 86 34.25 3.85 0.99
N TYR A 87 34.64 2.57 1.14
CA TYR A 87 35.97 2.24 1.66
C TYR A 87 37.07 2.82 0.77
N PHE A 88 37.08 2.54 -0.52
CA PHE A 88 38.07 3.06 -1.42
C PHE A 88 37.97 4.60 -1.62
N LYS A 89 36.76 5.16 -1.54
CA LYS A 89 36.58 6.62 -1.55
C LYS A 89 37.25 7.28 -0.34
N SER A 90 37.20 6.64 0.83
CA SER A 90 37.95 7.10 2.01
C SER A 90 39.48 6.99 1.86
N LYS A 91 39.95 6.29 0.83
CA LYS A 91 41.37 6.12 0.46
C LYS A 91 41.82 7.05 -0.67
N GLU A 92 40.99 7.97 -1.13
CA GLU A 92 41.42 9.03 -2.03
C GLU A 92 42.60 9.79 -1.43
N GLY A 93 43.66 9.98 -2.22
CA GLY A 93 44.96 10.52 -1.77
C GLY A 93 45.95 9.48 -1.25
N SER A 94 45.56 8.22 -1.08
CA SER A 94 46.42 7.12 -0.61
C SER A 94 46.89 6.23 -1.77
N GLN A 95 47.94 5.44 -1.52
CA GLN A 95 48.44 4.43 -2.47
C GLN A 95 47.49 3.23 -2.50
N ILE A 96 47.05 2.83 -3.68
CA ILE A 96 46.32 1.61 -3.96
C ILE A 96 46.93 0.84 -5.11
N ASN A 97 46.48 -0.38 -5.28
CA ASN A 97 46.88 -1.25 -6.37
C ASN A 97 45.65 -1.55 -7.25
N ILE A 98 45.79 -1.48 -8.54
CA ILE A 98 44.76 -1.78 -9.52
C ILE A 98 45.25 -2.85 -10.47
N LYS A 99 44.40 -3.85 -10.76
CA LYS A 99 44.60 -4.81 -11.84
C LYS A 99 43.55 -4.57 -12.91
N PRO A 100 43.90 -3.82 -13.99
CA PRO A 100 42.99 -3.73 -15.14
C PRO A 100 42.93 -5.06 -15.89
N LYS A 101 41.82 -5.30 -16.59
CA LYS A 101 41.70 -6.42 -17.52
C LYS A 101 42.73 -6.31 -18.62
N ASN A 102 43.41 -7.41 -18.91
CA ASN A 102 44.41 -7.49 -19.98
C ASN A 102 45.65 -6.58 -19.82
N GLU A 103 45.88 -5.98 -18.68
CA GLU A 103 47.07 -5.19 -18.38
C GLU A 103 47.81 -5.73 -17.14
N LYS A 104 49.04 -5.29 -16.98
CA LYS A 104 49.83 -5.56 -15.79
C LYS A 104 49.28 -4.75 -14.59
N TYR A 105 49.53 -5.26 -13.42
CA TYR A 105 49.29 -4.62 -12.15
C TYR A 105 49.92 -3.22 -12.05
N ILE A 106 49.16 -2.24 -11.56
CA ILE A 106 49.56 -0.85 -11.45
C ILE A 106 49.39 -0.37 -10.03
N SER A 107 50.45 0.20 -9.46
CA SER A 107 50.40 0.88 -8.16
C SER A 107 50.37 2.39 -8.38
N GLY A 108 49.48 3.09 -7.70
CA GLY A 108 49.37 4.53 -7.83
C GLY A 108 48.56 5.17 -6.69
N LYS A 109 48.64 6.50 -6.60
CA LYS A 109 47.83 7.30 -5.71
C LYS A 109 46.42 7.38 -6.25
N LEU A 110 45.40 6.96 -5.48
CA LEU A 110 44.00 7.09 -5.86
C LEU A 110 43.60 8.57 -5.84
N LEU A 111 43.15 9.08 -6.98
CA LEU A 111 42.66 10.45 -7.10
C LEU A 111 41.14 10.53 -7.03
N GLU A 112 40.44 9.54 -7.60
CA GLU A 112 38.98 9.52 -7.66
C GLU A 112 38.48 8.08 -7.76
N ILE A 113 37.38 7.79 -7.10
CA ILE A 113 36.62 6.56 -7.31
C ILE A 113 35.10 6.82 -7.27
N SER A 114 34.43 6.29 -8.28
CA SER A 114 32.97 6.30 -8.39
C SER A 114 32.45 4.91 -8.78
N ASN A 115 31.16 4.78 -9.00
CA ASN A 115 30.56 3.55 -9.53
C ASN A 115 30.98 3.26 -10.98
N ARG A 116 31.46 4.27 -11.72
CA ARG A 116 31.80 4.15 -13.14
C ARG A 116 33.28 4.22 -13.42
N VAL A 117 34.02 5.00 -12.66
CA VAL A 117 35.42 5.38 -12.98
C VAL A 117 36.31 5.27 -11.76
N VAL A 118 37.55 4.85 -11.97
CA VAL A 118 38.66 4.92 -11.02
C VAL A 118 39.82 5.63 -11.66
N THR A 119 40.29 6.70 -11.03
CA THR A 119 41.42 7.52 -11.51
C THR A 119 42.59 7.42 -10.55
N ILE A 120 43.77 7.09 -11.07
CA ILE A 120 45.04 7.02 -10.30
C ILE A 120 46.13 7.89 -10.90
N GLN A 121 47.02 8.35 -10.05
CA GLN A 121 48.30 8.92 -10.42
C GLN A 121 49.39 7.87 -10.21
N SER A 122 49.96 7.39 -11.30
CA SER A 122 51.10 6.45 -11.31
C SER A 122 52.41 7.17 -11.62
N LYS A 123 53.52 6.44 -11.63
CA LYS A 123 54.83 6.98 -12.09
C LYS A 123 54.79 7.49 -13.51
N ASN A 124 53.88 6.98 -14.34
CA ASN A 124 53.77 7.32 -15.78
C ASN A 124 52.64 8.35 -16.05
N GLY A 125 52.16 9.06 -15.03
CA GLY A 125 51.11 10.05 -15.16
C GLY A 125 49.73 9.60 -14.60
N ILE A 126 48.71 10.38 -14.93
CA ILE A 126 47.32 10.14 -14.48
C ILE A 126 46.63 9.20 -15.47
N ARG A 127 45.97 8.17 -14.96
CA ARG A 127 45.18 7.23 -15.76
C ARG A 127 43.79 7.04 -15.14
N SER A 128 42.79 7.04 -16.01
CA SER A 128 41.38 6.81 -15.63
C SER A 128 40.88 5.53 -16.27
N PHE A 129 40.21 4.68 -15.50
CA PHE A 129 39.74 3.39 -15.95
C PHE A 129 38.22 3.30 -15.72
N ASN A 130 37.47 2.75 -16.69
CA ASN A 130 36.15 2.29 -16.45
C ASN A 130 36.16 1.15 -15.40
N ARG A 131 35.28 1.20 -14.42
CA ARG A 131 35.29 0.24 -13.31
C ARG A 131 35.05 -1.21 -13.77
N GLU A 132 34.27 -1.40 -14.81
CA GLU A 132 34.03 -2.70 -15.47
C GLU A 132 35.28 -3.31 -16.11
N ASN A 133 36.30 -2.48 -16.42
CA ASN A 133 37.57 -2.91 -16.96
C ASN A 133 38.62 -3.19 -15.90
N ILE A 134 38.25 -3.21 -14.62
CA ILE A 134 39.15 -3.49 -13.51
C ILE A 134 38.77 -4.87 -12.93
N GLU A 135 39.75 -5.79 -12.87
CA GLU A 135 39.57 -7.11 -12.26
C GLU A 135 39.45 -6.96 -10.76
N TYR A 136 40.36 -6.23 -10.10
CA TYR A 136 40.28 -5.94 -8.67
C TYR A 136 41.02 -4.64 -8.30
N LEU A 137 40.60 -4.10 -7.16
CA LEU A 137 41.27 -3.01 -6.42
C LEU A 137 41.80 -3.59 -5.10
N GLU A 138 42.99 -3.20 -4.73
CA GLU A 138 43.63 -3.66 -3.50
C GLU A 138 44.13 -2.46 -2.68
N SER A 139 43.87 -2.51 -1.37
CA SER A 139 44.50 -1.63 -0.37
C SER A 139 45.23 -2.50 0.66
N LYS A 140 46.41 -2.04 1.08
CA LYS A 140 47.15 -2.72 2.16
C LYS A 140 46.53 -2.55 3.54
N ASP A 141 45.61 -1.60 3.70
CA ASP A 141 44.98 -1.30 4.96
C ASP A 141 43.92 -2.34 5.31
N LYS A 142 43.85 -2.71 6.54
CA LYS A 142 42.81 -3.60 7.09
C LYS A 142 41.63 -2.77 7.57
N VAL A 143 40.41 -3.28 7.36
CA VAL A 143 39.20 -2.73 7.95
C VAL A 143 38.97 -3.43 9.29
N ASN A 144 39.05 -2.67 10.37
CA ASN A 144 38.74 -3.18 11.69
C ASN A 144 37.23 -3.10 11.95
N SER A 145 36.57 -4.24 12.20
CA SER A 145 35.16 -4.34 12.56
C SER A 145 34.19 -3.61 11.61
N PRO A 146 34.11 -4.01 10.33
CA PRO A 146 33.15 -3.39 9.41
C PRO A 146 31.71 -3.65 9.85
N ASN A 147 30.85 -2.64 9.73
CA ASN A 147 29.43 -2.82 9.94
C ASN A 147 28.80 -3.42 8.69
N TYR A 148 28.10 -4.54 8.82
CA TYR A 148 27.40 -5.20 7.70
C TYR A 148 25.89 -4.92 7.68
N SER A 149 25.37 -4.34 8.78
CA SER A 149 23.96 -3.96 8.91
C SER A 149 23.84 -2.61 9.63
N PRO A 150 22.75 -1.86 9.40
CA PRO A 150 22.47 -0.68 10.21
C PRO A 150 22.23 -1.11 11.67
N TYR A 151 22.44 -0.20 12.60
CA TYR A 151 22.19 -0.48 14.01
C TYR A 151 21.73 0.75 14.79
N LEU A 152 21.01 0.48 15.87
CA LEU A 152 20.73 1.44 16.94
C LEU A 152 21.71 1.23 18.08
N SER A 153 22.14 2.31 18.70
CA SER A 153 22.93 2.25 19.95
C SER A 153 22.44 3.28 20.96
N TRP A 154 22.52 2.93 22.22
CA TRP A 154 22.11 3.78 23.32
C TRP A 154 23.19 3.85 24.37
N ASN A 155 23.55 5.06 24.80
CA ASN A 155 24.17 5.28 26.08
C ASN A 155 23.07 5.24 27.13
N ILE A 156 23.18 4.34 28.08
CA ILE A 156 22.20 4.15 29.14
C ILE A 156 22.85 4.30 30.51
N LYS A 157 22.05 4.63 31.52
CA LYS A 157 22.42 4.56 32.92
C LYS A 157 21.57 3.50 33.61
N SER A 158 22.14 2.31 33.86
CA SER A 158 21.46 1.19 34.49
C SER A 158 21.50 1.30 36.01
N SER A 159 20.38 1.02 36.66
CA SER A 159 20.29 0.96 38.14
C SER A 159 20.73 -0.37 38.72
N LYS A 160 20.77 -1.43 37.90
CA LYS A 160 21.08 -2.83 38.31
C LYS A 160 22.11 -3.47 37.39
N ILE A 161 22.79 -4.48 37.91
CA ILE A 161 23.66 -5.39 37.14
C ILE A 161 22.83 -6.55 36.62
N GLY A 162 23.13 -7.04 35.42
CA GLY A 162 22.59 -8.27 34.88
C GLY A 162 21.77 -8.08 33.61
N ARG A 163 20.60 -8.72 33.53
CA ARG A 163 19.71 -8.70 32.36
C ARG A 163 18.93 -7.41 32.32
N LEU A 164 19.01 -6.74 31.18
CA LEU A 164 18.21 -5.53 30.85
C LEU A 164 17.22 -5.87 29.75
N LYS A 165 15.95 -5.57 29.98
CA LYS A 165 14.88 -5.64 28.98
C LYS A 165 14.51 -4.25 28.50
N GLY A 166 14.24 -4.14 27.20
CA GLY A 166 13.77 -2.91 26.58
C GLY A 166 12.67 -3.19 25.55
N ASP A 167 11.59 -2.41 25.61
CA ASP A 167 10.53 -2.41 24.63
C ASP A 167 10.87 -1.40 23.54
N LEU A 168 11.31 -1.89 22.39
CA LEU A 168 11.63 -1.07 21.21
C LEU A 168 10.42 -0.94 20.33
N VAL A 169 10.10 0.31 19.93
CA VAL A 169 9.09 0.66 18.94
C VAL A 169 9.75 1.49 17.85
N TYR A 170 9.47 1.17 16.59
CA TYR A 170 9.95 1.96 15.45
C TYR A 170 9.02 1.84 14.25
N LYS A 171 9.00 2.86 13.40
CA LYS A 171 8.37 2.84 12.09
C LYS A 171 9.35 2.46 10.99
N LEU A 172 8.85 1.84 9.96
CA LEU A 172 9.60 1.55 8.74
C LEU A 172 8.72 1.69 7.52
N SER A 173 9.33 1.89 6.37
CA SER A 173 8.70 1.84 5.05
C SER A 173 8.88 0.47 4.40
N ASN A 174 8.23 0.28 3.24
CA ASN A 174 8.35 -0.91 2.40
C ASN A 174 7.70 -2.18 3.00
N ILE A 175 6.75 -2.00 3.91
CA ILE A 175 5.80 -3.05 4.30
C ILE A 175 4.41 -2.47 4.09
N SER A 176 3.60 -3.15 3.28
CA SER A 176 2.23 -2.75 2.94
C SER A 176 1.30 -3.94 2.92
N TRP A 177 0.02 -3.67 2.82
CA TRP A 177 -0.98 -4.70 2.58
C TRP A 177 -2.08 -4.17 1.67
N GLU A 178 -2.76 -5.10 0.99
CA GLU A 178 -3.93 -4.82 0.18
C GLU A 178 -4.94 -5.95 0.31
N THR A 179 -6.20 -5.65 0.01
CA THR A 179 -7.29 -6.63 0.03
C THR A 179 -7.55 -7.10 -1.39
N ILE A 180 -7.69 -8.42 -1.53
CA ILE A 180 -8.17 -9.05 -2.76
C ILE A 180 -9.44 -9.82 -2.42
N TYR A 181 -10.53 -9.40 -3.03
CA TYR A 181 -11.80 -10.10 -2.98
C TYR A 181 -11.91 -11.05 -4.18
N ARG A 182 -12.55 -12.18 -3.98
CA ARG A 182 -12.97 -13.09 -5.04
C ARG A 182 -14.46 -13.33 -4.90
N LEU A 183 -15.22 -12.87 -5.88
CA LEU A 183 -16.66 -13.07 -5.95
C LEU A 183 -16.95 -14.15 -7.00
N ILE A 184 -17.43 -15.30 -6.56
CA ILE A 184 -17.90 -16.37 -7.44
C ILE A 184 -19.40 -16.16 -7.63
N ILE A 185 -19.79 -15.77 -8.84
CA ILE A 185 -21.17 -15.49 -9.21
C ILE A 185 -21.92 -16.80 -9.45
N ASN A 186 -23.01 -16.97 -8.72
CA ASN A 186 -23.88 -18.13 -8.82
C ASN A 186 -25.31 -17.70 -9.15
N GLY A 187 -25.63 -17.64 -10.44
CA GLY A 187 -26.94 -17.20 -10.94
C GLY A 187 -27.11 -15.67 -10.98
N GLN A 188 -28.35 -15.20 -10.71
CA GLN A 188 -28.70 -13.79 -10.91
C GLN A 188 -28.54 -12.92 -9.65
N ILE A 189 -28.64 -13.50 -8.47
CA ILE A 189 -28.73 -12.78 -7.20
C ILE A 189 -27.82 -13.31 -6.10
N LYS A 190 -27.11 -14.43 -6.30
CA LYS A 190 -26.31 -15.10 -5.26
C LYS A 190 -24.88 -15.29 -5.70
N GLY A 191 -23.97 -15.23 -4.74
CA GLY A 191 -22.55 -15.52 -4.94
C GLY A 191 -21.87 -15.99 -3.67
N GLU A 192 -20.61 -16.36 -3.83
CA GLU A 192 -19.70 -16.66 -2.73
C GLU A 192 -18.57 -15.63 -2.72
N LEU A 193 -18.39 -14.94 -1.61
CA LEU A 193 -17.35 -13.93 -1.44
C LEU A 193 -16.24 -14.43 -0.52
N VAL A 194 -15.03 -14.29 -0.98
CA VAL A 194 -13.80 -14.55 -0.22
C VAL A 194 -12.98 -13.27 -0.18
N ALA A 195 -12.46 -12.90 0.98
CA ALA A 195 -11.55 -11.76 1.15
C ALA A 195 -10.22 -12.22 1.74
N ASP A 196 -9.15 -11.92 1.06
CA ASP A 196 -7.78 -12.20 1.46
C ASP A 196 -7.01 -10.86 1.63
N ALA A 197 -6.13 -10.79 2.65
CA ALA A 197 -5.13 -9.76 2.74
C ALA A 197 -3.80 -10.28 2.17
N VAL A 198 -3.22 -9.53 1.24
CA VAL A 198 -1.86 -9.77 0.75
C VAL A 198 -0.94 -8.78 1.46
N ILE A 199 0.02 -9.31 2.21
CA ILE A 199 0.99 -8.52 2.97
C ILE A 199 2.33 -8.61 2.25
N PHE A 200 2.90 -7.48 1.85
CA PHE A 200 4.16 -7.37 1.13
C PHE A 200 5.26 -6.93 2.09
N ASN A 201 6.32 -7.71 2.18
CA ASN A 201 7.54 -7.31 2.88
C ASN A 201 8.63 -6.95 1.86
N ASN A 202 8.64 -5.73 1.39
CA ASN A 202 9.68 -5.21 0.49
C ASN A 202 10.88 -4.61 1.27
N SER A 203 10.96 -4.86 2.58
CA SER A 203 12.10 -4.46 3.41
C SER A 203 13.28 -5.44 3.28
N SER A 204 14.39 -5.11 3.92
CA SER A 204 15.60 -5.96 3.94
C SER A 204 15.64 -6.93 5.15
N LYS A 205 14.55 -7.02 5.93
CA LYS A 205 14.52 -7.80 7.17
C LYS A 205 13.40 -8.83 7.16
N ASP A 206 13.72 -10.04 7.66
CA ASP A 206 12.74 -11.07 7.96
C ASP A 206 12.07 -10.82 9.31
N TYR A 207 10.77 -11.09 9.39
CA TYR A 207 10.00 -11.05 10.63
C TYR A 207 9.49 -12.44 10.95
N ILE A 208 9.93 -12.97 12.09
CA ILE A 208 9.63 -14.34 12.53
C ILE A 208 8.67 -14.30 13.72
N ASN A 209 7.68 -15.19 13.73
CA ASN A 209 6.68 -15.31 14.80
C ASN A 209 6.03 -13.96 15.17
N THR A 210 5.60 -13.21 14.16
CA THR A 210 5.07 -11.86 14.32
C THR A 210 3.55 -11.84 14.35
N ASN A 211 2.97 -11.21 15.36
CA ASN A 211 1.55 -10.87 15.40
C ASN A 211 1.32 -9.65 14.52
N ILE A 212 0.47 -9.79 13.50
CA ILE A 212 0.20 -8.71 12.53
C ILE A 212 -1.20 -8.16 12.73
N HIS A 213 -1.28 -6.83 12.79
CA HIS A 213 -2.50 -6.04 12.73
C HIS A 213 -2.48 -5.23 11.44
N LEU A 214 -3.55 -5.31 10.66
CA LEU A 214 -3.72 -4.54 9.43
C LEU A 214 -4.61 -3.34 9.73
N VAL A 215 -4.18 -2.17 9.31
CA VAL A 215 -4.92 -0.92 9.57
C VAL A 215 -5.32 -0.29 8.25
N GLU A 216 -6.62 -0.02 8.12
CA GLU A 216 -7.20 0.77 7.04
C GLU A 216 -7.45 2.20 7.52
N GLY A 217 -7.09 3.16 6.67
CA GLY A 217 -7.29 4.58 6.93
C GLY A 217 -6.04 5.40 6.55
N LYS A 218 -6.23 6.71 6.42
CA LYS A 218 -5.13 7.65 6.16
C LYS A 218 -4.61 8.17 7.48
N LEU A 219 -3.39 7.78 7.84
CA LEU A 219 -2.70 8.40 8.96
C LEU A 219 -2.38 9.86 8.63
N ASN A 220 -2.65 10.76 9.58
CA ASN A 220 -2.17 12.12 9.48
C ASN A 220 -0.66 12.16 9.78
N ASN A 221 0.15 11.97 8.75
CA ASN A 221 1.60 12.04 8.85
C ASN A 221 2.06 13.46 8.55
N VAL A 222 2.64 14.13 9.54
CA VAL A 222 3.32 15.40 9.34
C VAL A 222 4.56 15.15 8.48
N LYS A 223 4.54 15.59 7.22
CA LYS A 223 5.75 15.59 6.39
C LYS A 223 6.69 16.63 6.97
N PRO A 224 7.95 16.30 7.29
CA PRO A 224 8.91 17.30 7.74
C PRO A 224 9.04 18.36 6.65
N LYS A 225 8.63 19.59 6.95
CA LYS A 225 8.96 20.76 6.11
C LYS A 225 10.46 20.97 6.26
N ILE A 226 11.23 20.75 5.23
CA ILE A 226 12.60 21.23 5.14
C ILE A 226 12.50 22.75 5.02
N SER A 227 12.45 23.43 6.15
CA SER A 227 12.62 24.88 6.22
C SER A 227 13.98 25.17 6.83
N HIS A 228 14.85 25.75 6.04
CA HIS A 228 15.98 26.48 6.57
C HIS A 228 15.46 27.75 7.24
N SER A 229 15.13 27.66 8.50
CA SER A 229 15.21 28.78 9.45
C SER A 229 14.86 28.30 10.86
N ALA A 230 15.77 28.54 11.76
CA ALA A 230 15.57 28.32 13.18
C ALA A 230 14.48 29.24 13.73
N LYS A 231 13.55 28.69 14.48
CA LYS A 231 13.01 29.25 15.72
C LYS A 231 12.09 28.27 16.42
N ASP A 232 12.34 28.13 17.69
CA ASP A 232 11.66 27.40 18.75
C ASP A 232 10.16 27.14 18.61
N ASN A 233 9.74 25.90 18.93
CA ASN A 233 8.71 25.73 19.95
C ASN A 233 8.58 24.24 20.34
N ASN A 234 8.82 23.96 21.62
CA ASN A 234 8.59 22.72 22.32
C ASN A 234 7.08 22.35 22.29
N ALA A 235 6.75 21.22 21.66
CA ALA A 235 5.51 20.53 21.92
C ALA A 235 5.84 19.06 22.25
N VAL A 236 5.89 18.76 23.52
CA VAL A 236 5.99 17.39 24.05
C VAL A 236 4.62 16.73 23.88
N SER A 237 4.47 15.86 22.89
CA SER A 237 3.30 14.99 22.76
C SER A 237 3.40 13.85 23.78
N ARG A 238 2.55 13.90 24.81
CA ARG A 238 2.39 12.80 25.79
C ARG A 238 1.50 11.73 25.17
N TYR A 239 2.07 10.60 24.81
CA TYR A 239 1.30 9.41 24.48
C TYR A 239 0.86 8.70 25.78
N ALA A 240 -0.43 8.74 26.07
CA ALA A 240 -1.04 7.93 27.10
C ALA A 240 -1.13 6.48 26.62
N VAL A 241 -0.54 5.55 27.38
CA VAL A 241 -0.70 4.10 27.16
C VAL A 241 -2.05 3.70 27.75
N SER A 242 -3.05 3.55 26.91
CA SER A 242 -4.35 2.98 27.28
C SER A 242 -4.34 1.46 27.09
N LYS A 243 -4.92 0.72 28.04
CA LYS A 243 -5.20 -0.72 27.92
C LYS A 243 -6.08 -0.98 26.71
N MET A 244 -5.64 -1.86 25.81
CA MET A 244 -6.36 -2.20 24.59
C MET A 244 -7.37 -3.32 24.86
N GLU A 245 -8.64 -3.02 24.63
CA GLU A 245 -9.66 -3.97 24.19
C GLU A 245 -9.74 -3.95 22.65
N PRO A 246 -10.28 -5.02 21.97
CA PRO A 246 -10.35 -5.05 20.51
C PRO A 246 -11.40 -4.05 20.04
N ALA A 247 -10.96 -2.84 19.72
CA ALA A 247 -11.77 -1.76 19.22
C ALA A 247 -10.88 -0.78 18.45
N SER A 248 -11.45 -0.12 17.46
CA SER A 248 -10.95 1.01 16.72
C SER A 248 -9.74 1.74 17.32
N LEU A 249 -8.66 1.87 16.57
CA LEU A 249 -7.56 2.79 16.88
C LEU A 249 -8.01 4.21 16.52
N GLY A 250 -8.82 4.85 17.39
CA GLY A 250 -9.56 6.06 17.03
C GLY A 250 -10.57 5.74 15.92
N ASP A 251 -10.56 6.49 14.85
CA ASP A 251 -11.46 6.33 13.68
C ASP A 251 -10.97 5.30 12.64
N TYR A 252 -9.95 4.47 12.97
CA TYR A 252 -9.38 3.49 12.06
C TYR A 252 -9.93 2.08 12.34
N HIS A 253 -10.18 1.31 11.28
CA HIS A 253 -10.49 -0.12 11.40
C HIS A 253 -9.21 -0.93 11.49
N ILE A 254 -9.16 -1.82 12.50
CA ILE A 254 -8.07 -2.77 12.69
C ILE A 254 -8.58 -4.17 12.36
N TYR A 255 -7.87 -4.84 11.45
CA TYR A 255 -8.11 -6.24 11.11
C TYR A 255 -7.01 -7.09 11.74
N ASN A 256 -7.39 -7.93 12.68
CA ASN A 256 -6.46 -8.83 13.34
C ASN A 256 -6.26 -10.07 12.49
N VAL A 257 -5.02 -10.37 12.15
CA VAL A 257 -4.68 -11.67 11.58
C VAL A 257 -4.70 -12.69 12.72
N GLU A 258 -5.70 -13.59 12.73
CA GLU A 258 -5.96 -14.50 13.85
C GLU A 258 -4.79 -15.43 14.21
N SER A 259 -3.95 -15.76 13.24
CA SER A 259 -2.77 -16.59 13.44
C SER A 259 -1.47 -15.80 13.41
N LYS A 260 -0.54 -16.12 14.31
CA LYS A 260 0.84 -15.59 14.21
C LYS A 260 1.44 -15.99 12.86
N ILE A 261 1.89 -15.01 12.10
CA ILE A 261 2.65 -15.29 10.88
C ILE A 261 4.01 -15.85 11.27
N LYS A 262 4.24 -17.13 10.98
CA LYS A 262 5.48 -17.81 11.33
C LYS A 262 6.72 -17.19 10.68
N LYS A 263 6.58 -16.76 9.40
CA LYS A 263 7.64 -16.13 8.63
C LYS A 263 7.05 -15.10 7.67
N LEU A 264 7.49 -13.86 7.76
CA LEU A 264 7.30 -12.81 6.77
C LEU A 264 8.68 -12.44 6.24
N ILE A 265 9.11 -13.16 5.21
CA ILE A 265 10.47 -13.09 4.65
C ILE A 265 10.66 -11.79 3.87
N ALA A 266 11.86 -11.25 3.89
CA ALA A 266 12.26 -10.08 3.12
C ALA A 266 12.05 -10.30 1.60
N ARG A 267 11.44 -9.33 0.93
CA ARG A 267 11.13 -9.36 -0.51
C ARG A 267 10.14 -10.44 -0.94
N GLU A 268 9.31 -10.90 -0.02
CA GLU A 268 8.21 -11.83 -0.29
C GLU A 268 6.86 -11.21 0.08
N SER A 269 5.80 -11.82 -0.39
CA SER A 269 4.43 -11.55 0.04
C SER A 269 3.80 -12.80 0.63
N ILE A 270 2.89 -12.59 1.58
CA ILE A 270 2.07 -13.65 2.14
C ILE A 270 0.60 -13.28 2.00
N THR A 271 -0.23 -14.25 1.60
CA THR A 271 -1.68 -14.08 1.55
C THR A 271 -2.30 -14.76 2.76
N VAL A 272 -3.14 -14.03 3.48
CA VAL A 272 -3.87 -14.54 4.64
C VAL A 272 -5.36 -14.31 4.47
N ARG A 273 -6.18 -15.31 4.82
CA ARG A 273 -7.63 -15.19 4.77
C ARG A 273 -8.10 -14.17 5.82
N MET A 274 -8.91 -13.19 5.37
CA MET A 274 -9.60 -12.25 6.24
C MET A 274 -11.02 -12.73 6.53
N TYR A 275 -11.77 -13.02 5.47
CA TYR A 275 -13.17 -13.43 5.56
C TYR A 275 -13.50 -14.51 4.54
N GLY A 276 -14.49 -15.33 4.88
CA GLY A 276 -15.12 -16.26 3.97
C GLY A 276 -14.52 -17.65 3.90
N PRO A 277 -15.12 -18.49 3.04
CA PRO A 277 -16.16 -18.14 2.06
C PRO A 277 -17.51 -17.73 2.72
N LEU A 278 -18.11 -16.64 2.24
CA LEU A 278 -19.38 -16.09 2.67
C LEU A 278 -20.40 -16.18 1.54
N ASN A 279 -21.58 -16.75 1.80
CA ASN A 279 -22.69 -16.68 0.85
C ASN A 279 -23.24 -15.26 0.89
N VAL A 280 -23.28 -14.58 -0.26
CA VAL A 280 -23.73 -13.20 -0.38
C VAL A 280 -24.84 -13.07 -1.41
N ASP A 281 -25.80 -12.19 -1.11
CA ASP A 281 -26.80 -11.78 -2.06
C ASP A 281 -26.35 -10.44 -2.70
N TYR A 282 -26.61 -10.29 -4.00
CA TYR A 282 -26.33 -9.06 -4.75
C TYR A 282 -27.50 -8.72 -5.68
N GLU A 283 -27.63 -7.44 -5.99
CA GLU A 283 -28.51 -6.95 -7.04
C GLU A 283 -27.72 -6.82 -8.34
N LYS A 284 -28.29 -7.31 -9.45
CA LYS A 284 -27.67 -7.26 -10.78
C LYS A 284 -28.53 -6.44 -11.71
N ILE A 285 -27.95 -5.38 -12.27
CA ILE A 285 -28.60 -4.51 -13.26
C ILE A 285 -27.74 -4.36 -14.51
N TYR A 286 -28.38 -4.01 -15.62
CA TYR A 286 -27.70 -3.69 -16.86
C TYR A 286 -27.83 -2.19 -17.12
N VAL A 287 -26.70 -1.51 -17.36
CA VAL A 287 -26.65 -0.06 -17.43
C VAL A 287 -26.29 0.38 -18.85
N PHE A 288 -27.13 1.26 -19.42
CA PHE A 288 -26.85 1.95 -20.66
C PHE A 288 -26.70 3.43 -20.40
N GLU A 289 -25.45 3.88 -20.26
CA GLU A 289 -25.12 5.25 -19.88
C GLU A 289 -24.79 6.11 -21.10
N ASN A 290 -25.42 7.25 -21.23
CA ASN A 290 -25.37 8.10 -22.41
C ASN A 290 -25.17 9.58 -22.08
N SER A 291 -24.69 10.34 -23.06
CA SER A 291 -24.59 11.79 -23.00
C SER A 291 -25.32 12.45 -24.17
N GLU A 292 -25.69 13.73 -24.02
CA GLU A 292 -26.64 14.49 -24.82
C GLU A 292 -26.66 14.22 -26.32
N ARG A 293 -25.52 14.35 -27.00
CA ARG A 293 -25.46 14.26 -28.48
C ARG A 293 -24.90 12.93 -28.96
N GLN A 294 -24.65 12.05 -28.04
CA GLN A 294 -24.08 10.76 -28.37
C GLN A 294 -25.06 9.88 -29.13
N GLN A 295 -24.61 9.31 -30.23
CA GLN A 295 -25.30 8.24 -30.95
C GLN A 295 -24.40 7.03 -30.91
N LYS A 296 -24.93 5.93 -30.42
CA LYS A 296 -24.16 4.70 -30.28
C LYS A 296 -25.03 3.45 -30.25
N GLU A 297 -24.41 2.35 -30.49
CA GLU A 297 -24.97 1.01 -30.32
C GLU A 297 -23.88 0.12 -29.65
N GLU A 298 -24.17 -0.38 -28.48
CA GLU A 298 -23.19 -1.15 -27.71
C GLU A 298 -23.85 -2.15 -26.77
N PRO A 299 -23.12 -3.20 -26.31
CA PRO A 299 -23.51 -4.04 -25.18
C PRO A 299 -23.63 -3.21 -23.89
N LEU A 300 -24.59 -3.57 -23.03
CA LEU A 300 -24.80 -2.89 -21.77
C LEU A 300 -23.76 -3.28 -20.73
N LYS A 301 -23.38 -2.33 -19.87
CA LYS A 301 -22.56 -2.62 -18.67
C LYS A 301 -23.34 -3.51 -17.71
N VAL A 302 -22.66 -4.45 -17.08
CA VAL A 302 -23.21 -5.28 -16.00
C VAL A 302 -22.72 -4.74 -14.68
N GLU A 303 -23.63 -4.32 -13.83
CA GLU A 303 -23.33 -3.83 -12.49
C GLU A 303 -23.91 -4.77 -11.44
N LEU A 304 -23.12 -5.06 -10.41
CA LEU A 304 -23.49 -5.84 -9.24
C LEU A 304 -23.41 -4.95 -8.00
N THR A 305 -24.52 -4.81 -7.29
CA THR A 305 -24.56 -4.06 -6.02
C THR A 305 -24.56 -5.02 -4.85
N LEU A 306 -23.51 -4.95 -4.03
CA LEU A 306 -23.35 -5.67 -2.78
C LEU A 306 -23.78 -4.77 -1.62
N SER A 307 -24.82 -5.13 -0.92
CA SER A 307 -25.25 -4.46 0.31
C SER A 307 -24.58 -5.11 1.51
N ASN A 308 -23.85 -4.33 2.31
CA ASN A 308 -23.08 -4.83 3.45
C ASN A 308 -23.95 -4.97 4.71
N THR A 309 -24.94 -5.87 4.66
CA THR A 309 -25.85 -6.16 5.77
C THR A 309 -25.81 -7.63 6.16
N GLU A 310 -26.21 -7.95 7.38
CA GLU A 310 -26.32 -9.35 7.84
C GLU A 310 -27.35 -10.14 7.01
N ALA A 311 -28.42 -9.47 6.57
CA ALA A 311 -29.46 -10.08 5.74
C ALA A 311 -28.96 -10.56 4.39
N THR A 312 -27.94 -9.91 3.83
CA THR A 312 -27.30 -10.25 2.55
C THR A 312 -26.04 -11.10 2.71
N GLY A 313 -25.79 -11.64 3.92
CA GLY A 313 -24.65 -12.52 4.21
C GLY A 313 -23.34 -11.80 4.55
N LEU A 314 -23.38 -10.46 4.72
CA LEU A 314 -22.21 -9.62 5.05
C LEU A 314 -22.38 -9.02 6.47
N GLY A 315 -22.44 -7.72 6.63
CA GLY A 315 -22.59 -7.04 7.94
C GLY A 315 -21.27 -6.87 8.69
N ILE A 316 -20.15 -6.88 7.96
CA ILE A 316 -18.78 -6.72 8.49
C ILE A 316 -18.08 -5.55 7.78
N PRO A 317 -17.16 -4.82 8.41
CA PRO A 317 -16.38 -3.80 7.71
C PRO A 317 -15.56 -4.41 6.59
N LEU A 318 -15.76 -3.92 5.36
CA LEU A 318 -15.01 -4.38 4.19
C LEU A 318 -13.96 -3.32 3.81
N PRO A 319 -12.66 -3.64 3.88
CA PRO A 319 -11.60 -2.72 3.47
C PRO A 319 -11.62 -2.47 1.96
N ALA A 320 -11.09 -1.33 1.51
CA ALA A 320 -10.90 -1.08 0.09
C ALA A 320 -9.97 -2.12 -0.52
N GLY A 321 -10.26 -2.57 -1.75
CA GLY A 321 -9.44 -3.57 -2.42
C GLY A 321 -9.90 -3.90 -3.83
N LYS A 322 -9.11 -4.70 -4.51
CA LYS A 322 -9.46 -5.26 -5.81
C LYS A 322 -10.47 -6.39 -5.61
N ILE A 323 -11.50 -6.44 -6.46
CA ILE A 323 -12.44 -7.56 -6.54
C ILE A 323 -12.32 -8.26 -7.89
N ASP A 324 -11.94 -9.52 -7.85
CA ASP A 324 -11.91 -10.42 -9.00
C ASP A 324 -13.21 -11.24 -9.05
N MET A 325 -13.86 -11.27 -10.20
CA MET A 325 -15.14 -11.94 -10.38
C MET A 325 -14.99 -13.19 -11.23
N TYR A 326 -15.67 -14.23 -10.82
CA TYR A 326 -15.65 -15.55 -11.42
C TYR A 326 -17.05 -16.09 -11.57
N THR A 327 -17.24 -17.04 -12.50
CA THR A 327 -18.50 -17.79 -12.66
C THR A 327 -18.21 -19.26 -12.91
N PHE A 328 -19.18 -20.12 -12.63
CA PHE A 328 -19.09 -21.52 -13.01
C PHE A 328 -19.49 -21.71 -14.46
N THR A 329 -18.72 -22.51 -15.19
CA THR A 329 -19.10 -22.98 -16.54
C THR A 329 -19.97 -24.23 -16.46
N GLY A 330 -20.74 -24.50 -17.51
CA GLY A 330 -21.53 -25.72 -17.60
C GLY A 330 -20.71 -27.03 -17.53
N SER A 331 -19.40 -26.94 -17.74
CA SER A 331 -18.44 -28.06 -17.59
C SER A 331 -17.91 -28.23 -16.17
N GLY A 332 -18.33 -27.38 -15.20
CA GLY A 332 -17.91 -27.44 -13.80
C GLY A 332 -16.60 -26.71 -13.50
N GLY A 333 -16.03 -25.98 -14.46
CA GLY A 333 -14.85 -25.11 -14.25
C GLY A 333 -15.23 -23.74 -13.68
N ILE A 334 -14.24 -23.06 -13.07
CA ILE A 334 -14.35 -21.67 -12.64
C ILE A 334 -13.63 -20.80 -13.67
N GLU A 335 -14.37 -19.82 -14.23
CA GLU A 335 -13.83 -18.90 -15.25
C GLU A 335 -13.84 -17.47 -14.70
N TYR A 336 -12.75 -16.76 -14.99
CA TYR A 336 -12.61 -15.33 -14.68
C TYR A 336 -13.45 -14.50 -15.65
N ILE A 337 -14.25 -13.56 -15.12
CA ILE A 337 -15.15 -12.72 -15.94
C ILE A 337 -14.85 -11.23 -15.85
N GLY A 338 -13.99 -10.81 -14.93
CA GLY A 338 -13.60 -9.41 -14.81
C GLY A 338 -13.08 -9.04 -13.42
N SER A 339 -12.64 -7.81 -13.29
CA SER A 339 -12.24 -7.23 -12.00
C SER A 339 -12.62 -5.77 -11.92
N ASP A 340 -12.81 -5.30 -10.69
CA ASP A 340 -13.07 -3.89 -10.38
C ASP A 340 -12.39 -3.49 -9.07
N GLN A 341 -12.46 -2.20 -8.73
CA GLN A 341 -11.98 -1.66 -7.46
C GLN A 341 -13.17 -1.40 -6.53
N MET A 342 -13.17 -2.06 -5.40
CA MET A 342 -14.15 -1.82 -4.35
C MET A 342 -13.59 -0.82 -3.33
N GLY A 343 -14.32 0.26 -3.03
CA GLY A 343 -14.02 1.19 -1.96
C GLY A 343 -14.14 0.55 -0.57
N GLN A 344 -13.90 1.33 0.48
CA GLN A 344 -14.27 0.94 1.83
C GLN A 344 -15.80 0.87 1.93
N VAL A 345 -16.33 -0.24 2.46
CA VAL A 345 -17.77 -0.44 2.64
C VAL A 345 -18.07 -0.68 4.11
N PRO A 346 -18.47 0.35 4.86
CA PRO A 346 -18.93 0.19 6.24
C PRO A 346 -20.12 -0.74 6.34
N LYS A 347 -20.36 -1.29 7.54
CA LYS A 347 -21.58 -2.05 7.82
C LYS A 347 -22.82 -1.18 7.59
N GLY A 348 -23.79 -1.69 6.83
CA GLY A 348 -25.01 -1.01 6.45
C GLY A 348 -24.95 -0.24 5.13
N GLU A 349 -23.77 -0.05 4.56
CA GLU A 349 -23.56 0.63 3.27
C GLU A 349 -23.54 -0.38 2.10
N SER A 350 -23.52 0.13 0.87
CA SER A 350 -23.48 -0.69 -0.35
C SER A 350 -22.34 -0.29 -1.26
N SER A 351 -21.88 -1.22 -2.08
CA SER A 351 -20.89 -0.99 -3.13
C SER A 351 -21.37 -1.58 -4.44
N THR A 352 -21.31 -0.79 -5.51
CA THR A 352 -21.57 -1.24 -6.88
C THR A 352 -20.26 -1.50 -7.59
N ILE A 353 -20.15 -2.67 -8.20
CA ILE A 353 -18.99 -3.16 -8.95
C ILE A 353 -19.39 -3.46 -10.40
N GLN A 354 -18.53 -3.12 -11.35
CA GLN A 354 -18.72 -3.42 -12.76
C GLN A 354 -18.19 -4.81 -13.11
N ALA A 355 -19.09 -5.71 -13.54
CA ALA A 355 -18.74 -7.08 -13.91
C ALA A 355 -18.45 -7.26 -15.42
N GLY A 356 -18.30 -6.16 -16.17
CA GLY A 356 -18.04 -6.18 -17.61
C GLY A 356 -19.24 -5.73 -18.44
N TYR A 357 -19.40 -6.31 -19.64
CA TYR A 357 -20.45 -5.97 -20.60
C TYR A 357 -21.23 -7.23 -21.03
N ALA A 358 -22.54 -7.07 -21.18
CA ALA A 358 -23.43 -8.15 -21.57
C ALA A 358 -23.49 -8.29 -23.10
N PHE A 359 -23.01 -9.40 -23.64
CA PHE A 359 -23.09 -9.65 -25.09
C PHE A 359 -24.54 -9.71 -25.62
N ASP A 360 -25.44 -10.29 -24.84
CA ASP A 360 -26.84 -10.58 -25.24
C ASP A 360 -27.82 -9.44 -24.90
N ILE A 361 -27.34 -8.33 -24.33
CA ILE A 361 -28.17 -7.19 -23.98
C ILE A 361 -27.53 -5.94 -24.55
N THR A 362 -28.20 -5.35 -25.53
CA THR A 362 -27.66 -4.22 -26.30
C THR A 362 -28.55 -3.00 -26.19
N GLY A 363 -27.92 -1.86 -26.23
CA GLY A 363 -28.59 -0.54 -26.27
C GLY A 363 -28.21 0.21 -27.52
N LYS A 364 -29.17 0.92 -28.11
CA LYS A 364 -28.94 1.82 -29.23
C LYS A 364 -29.57 3.17 -28.94
N ARG A 365 -28.82 4.22 -29.09
CA ARG A 365 -29.27 5.60 -28.90
C ARG A 365 -29.14 6.41 -30.20
N LYS A 366 -30.20 7.15 -30.56
CA LYS A 366 -30.27 8.03 -31.71
C LYS A 366 -30.79 9.40 -31.32
N VAL A 367 -30.34 10.41 -32.00
CA VAL A 367 -30.90 11.75 -31.98
C VAL A 367 -31.80 11.86 -33.21
N LEU A 368 -33.13 11.81 -33.02
CA LEU A 368 -34.09 11.84 -34.12
C LEU A 368 -34.26 13.23 -34.68
N ASN A 369 -34.22 14.24 -33.80
CA ASN A 369 -34.32 15.65 -34.21
C ASN A 369 -33.42 16.48 -33.28
N TYR A 370 -32.80 17.51 -33.85
CA TYR A 370 -31.95 18.44 -33.12
C TYR A 370 -32.15 19.86 -33.69
N ASN A 371 -32.68 20.73 -32.86
CA ASN A 371 -32.91 22.13 -33.22
C ASN A 371 -32.16 23.03 -32.23
N ARG A 372 -31.18 23.79 -32.74
CA ARG A 372 -30.45 24.78 -31.96
C ARG A 372 -30.71 26.17 -32.43
N GLN A 373 -31.17 27.02 -31.55
CA GLN A 373 -31.36 28.43 -31.72
C GLN A 373 -30.32 29.24 -30.93
N ARG A 374 -30.39 30.59 -31.07
CA ARG A 374 -29.42 31.46 -30.37
C ARG A 374 -29.42 31.30 -28.86
N LYS A 375 -30.58 31.05 -28.27
CA LYS A 375 -30.77 30.99 -26.80
C LYS A 375 -31.45 29.69 -26.32
N SER A 376 -31.62 28.73 -27.16
CA SER A 376 -32.24 27.45 -26.80
C SER A 376 -31.75 26.30 -27.67
N GLU A 377 -31.92 25.12 -27.15
CA GLU A 377 -31.63 23.86 -27.82
C GLU A 377 -32.75 22.87 -27.47
N GLU A 378 -33.21 22.13 -28.47
CA GLU A 378 -34.18 21.06 -28.26
C GLU A 378 -33.78 19.84 -29.06
N ALA A 379 -33.86 18.67 -28.45
CA ALA A 379 -33.53 17.40 -29.08
C ALA A 379 -34.55 16.32 -28.73
N VAL A 380 -34.92 15.53 -29.75
CA VAL A 380 -35.73 14.32 -29.61
C VAL A 380 -34.82 13.12 -29.67
N ILE A 381 -34.84 12.32 -28.63
CA ILE A 381 -34.00 11.17 -28.44
C ILE A 381 -34.82 9.89 -28.52
N GLU A 382 -34.32 8.90 -29.24
CA GLU A 382 -34.82 7.53 -29.25
C GLU A 382 -33.75 6.61 -28.69
N ILE A 383 -34.12 5.80 -27.72
CA ILE A 383 -33.29 4.73 -27.16
C ILE A 383 -34.00 3.42 -27.37
N SER A 384 -33.31 2.41 -27.86
CA SER A 384 -33.84 1.06 -27.89
C SER A 384 -32.94 0.12 -27.13
N VAL A 385 -33.50 -0.71 -26.26
CA VAL A 385 -32.81 -1.79 -25.56
C VAL A 385 -33.35 -3.14 -25.99
N ASN A 386 -32.48 -4.11 -26.14
CA ASN A 386 -32.79 -5.43 -26.63
C ASN A 386 -32.26 -6.51 -25.72
N ASN A 387 -33.09 -7.45 -25.33
CA ASN A 387 -32.72 -8.63 -24.53
C ASN A 387 -32.86 -9.90 -25.38
N THR A 388 -31.74 -10.51 -25.78
CA THR A 388 -31.74 -11.78 -26.51
C THR A 388 -31.57 -13.01 -25.61
N ARG A 389 -31.50 -12.80 -24.29
CA ARG A 389 -31.39 -13.87 -23.29
C ARG A 389 -32.73 -14.61 -23.09
N SER A 390 -32.64 -15.77 -22.44
CA SER A 390 -33.80 -16.56 -21.99
C SER A 390 -34.42 -16.06 -20.68
N ASP A 391 -33.76 -15.12 -19.98
CA ASP A 391 -34.18 -14.60 -18.67
C ASP A 391 -34.63 -13.14 -18.76
N PRO A 392 -35.58 -12.69 -17.95
CA PRO A 392 -35.91 -11.27 -17.84
C PRO A 392 -34.74 -10.50 -17.18
N VAL A 393 -34.60 -9.22 -17.54
CA VAL A 393 -33.49 -8.38 -17.08
C VAL A 393 -33.99 -7.00 -16.67
N GLN A 394 -33.30 -6.43 -15.65
CA GLN A 394 -33.50 -5.06 -15.23
C GLN A 394 -32.45 -4.17 -15.89
N ILE A 395 -32.92 -3.14 -16.60
CA ILE A 395 -32.08 -2.21 -17.34
C ILE A 395 -32.27 -0.80 -16.76
N LYS A 396 -31.16 -0.14 -16.45
CA LYS A 396 -31.11 1.27 -16.09
C LYS A 396 -30.50 2.05 -17.25
N ILE A 397 -31.30 2.90 -17.88
CA ILE A 397 -30.83 3.81 -18.93
C ILE A 397 -30.51 5.14 -18.26
N VAL A 398 -29.26 5.56 -18.31
CA VAL A 398 -28.79 6.82 -17.72
C VAL A 398 -28.51 7.82 -18.81
N GLU A 399 -29.09 9.02 -18.69
CA GLU A 399 -28.95 10.14 -19.62
C GLU A 399 -28.36 11.35 -18.90
N HIS A 400 -27.19 11.81 -19.37
CA HIS A 400 -26.54 13.00 -18.85
C HIS A 400 -26.86 14.21 -19.72
N ILE A 401 -27.55 15.19 -19.15
CA ILE A 401 -28.03 16.42 -19.83
C ILE A 401 -27.47 17.62 -19.06
N ASN A 402 -26.52 18.34 -19.65
CA ASN A 402 -25.86 19.47 -18.99
C ASN A 402 -26.65 20.76 -19.13
N GLY A 403 -26.54 21.67 -18.16
CA GLY A 403 -27.16 23.01 -18.19
C GLY A 403 -28.55 23.04 -17.58
N ASP A 404 -29.31 24.09 -17.88
CA ASP A 404 -30.70 24.24 -17.43
C ASP A 404 -31.64 23.63 -18.47
N TRP A 405 -32.27 22.53 -18.12
CA TRP A 405 -33.07 21.71 -19.01
C TRP A 405 -34.42 21.30 -18.42
N VAL A 406 -35.36 21.01 -19.28
CA VAL A 406 -36.66 20.41 -18.98
C VAL A 406 -36.94 19.26 -19.95
N ILE A 407 -37.56 18.19 -19.45
CA ILE A 407 -38.16 17.17 -20.33
C ILE A 407 -39.55 17.61 -20.69
N LYS A 408 -39.87 17.62 -22.01
CA LYS A 408 -41.17 18.03 -22.52
C LYS A 408 -42.09 16.83 -22.75
N ASP A 409 -41.61 15.84 -23.46
CA ASP A 409 -42.36 14.65 -23.84
C ASP A 409 -41.52 13.41 -23.51
N GLN A 410 -42.17 12.38 -23.01
CA GLN A 410 -41.54 11.12 -22.65
C GLN A 410 -42.48 9.95 -22.84
N SER A 411 -41.98 8.82 -23.32
CA SER A 411 -42.74 7.58 -23.42
C SER A 411 -42.80 6.76 -22.18
N HIS A 412 -41.81 6.94 -21.24
CA HIS A 412 -41.65 6.22 -20.01
C HIS A 412 -41.36 7.18 -18.85
N ASP A 413 -41.75 6.80 -17.66
CA ASP A 413 -41.41 7.55 -16.44
C ASP A 413 -39.89 7.57 -16.21
N TYR A 414 -39.38 8.73 -15.88
CA TYR A 414 -37.96 8.90 -15.50
C TYR A 414 -37.84 9.39 -14.07
N LYS A 415 -36.68 9.10 -13.48
CA LYS A 415 -36.30 9.65 -12.20
C LYS A 415 -35.11 10.61 -12.41
N LYS A 416 -35.21 11.80 -11.81
CA LYS A 416 -34.09 12.74 -11.75
C LYS A 416 -33.17 12.39 -10.62
N GLU A 417 -31.91 12.06 -10.89
CA GLU A 417 -30.90 11.74 -9.87
C GLU A 417 -30.23 13.02 -9.33
N ASP A 418 -29.86 13.91 -10.23
CA ASP A 418 -29.21 15.20 -9.91
C ASP A 418 -29.58 16.28 -10.95
N ALA A 419 -28.85 17.42 -10.92
CA ALA A 419 -29.09 18.54 -11.84
C ALA A 419 -28.85 18.19 -13.32
N SER A 420 -28.03 17.17 -13.59
CA SER A 420 -27.59 16.79 -14.94
C SER A 420 -27.95 15.36 -15.36
N THR A 421 -28.54 14.56 -14.46
CA THR A 421 -28.74 13.14 -14.70
C THR A 421 -30.16 12.70 -14.45
N ILE A 422 -30.73 12.02 -15.45
CA ILE A 422 -31.98 11.26 -15.34
C ILE A 422 -31.76 9.80 -15.65
N HIS A 423 -32.62 8.93 -15.13
CA HIS A 423 -32.63 7.54 -15.55
C HIS A 423 -34.05 7.00 -15.77
N PHE A 424 -34.14 6.03 -16.69
CA PHE A 424 -35.32 5.20 -16.93
C PHE A 424 -35.00 3.79 -16.40
N ALA A 425 -35.94 3.21 -15.65
CA ALA A 425 -35.89 1.83 -15.22
C ALA A 425 -36.79 0.96 -16.09
N ILE A 426 -36.23 -0.07 -16.70
CA ILE A 426 -36.94 -0.92 -17.70
C ILE A 426 -36.78 -2.38 -17.24
N ASP A 427 -37.90 -3.06 -17.01
CA ASP A 427 -37.95 -4.51 -16.87
C ASP A 427 -38.19 -5.10 -18.26
N LEU A 428 -37.21 -5.82 -18.81
CA LEU A 428 -37.28 -6.31 -20.20
C LEU A 428 -37.33 -7.83 -20.25
N GLU A 429 -38.46 -8.33 -20.74
CA GLU A 429 -38.71 -9.78 -20.89
C GLU A 429 -37.77 -10.47 -21.88
N PRO A 430 -37.62 -11.81 -21.82
CA PRO A 430 -36.82 -12.60 -22.74
C PRO A 430 -37.21 -12.37 -24.21
N GLY A 431 -36.21 -12.16 -25.08
CA GLY A 431 -36.40 -11.98 -26.51
C GLY A 431 -37.15 -10.72 -26.89
N LYS A 432 -37.30 -9.76 -25.98
CA LYS A 432 -38.01 -8.48 -26.25
C LYS A 432 -37.08 -7.33 -26.52
N LYS A 433 -37.64 -6.34 -27.21
CA LYS A 433 -37.03 -5.04 -27.49
C LYS A 433 -37.98 -3.94 -27.04
N GLU A 434 -37.43 -2.92 -26.36
CA GLU A 434 -38.19 -1.78 -25.87
C GLU A 434 -37.63 -0.50 -26.49
N TYR A 435 -38.54 0.48 -26.74
CA TYR A 435 -38.19 1.78 -27.31
C TYR A 435 -38.63 2.89 -26.37
N ILE A 436 -37.69 3.69 -25.96
CA ILE A 436 -37.88 4.82 -25.09
C ILE A 436 -37.62 6.08 -25.89
N THR A 437 -38.58 7.02 -25.87
CA THR A 437 -38.42 8.31 -26.50
C THR A 437 -38.63 9.42 -25.49
N TYR A 438 -37.83 10.47 -25.60
CA TYR A 438 -37.99 11.68 -24.80
C TYR A 438 -37.48 12.91 -25.56
N THR A 439 -38.02 14.10 -25.20
CA THR A 439 -37.60 15.39 -25.73
C THR A 439 -37.07 16.24 -24.59
N TYR A 440 -35.84 16.70 -24.69
CA TYR A 440 -35.33 17.72 -23.77
C TYR A 440 -35.24 19.08 -24.44
N LYS A 441 -35.49 20.14 -23.66
CA LYS A 441 -35.26 21.52 -24.05
C LYS A 441 -34.35 22.20 -23.05
N LYS A 442 -33.38 22.96 -23.56
CA LYS A 442 -32.51 23.85 -22.79
C LYS A 442 -32.72 25.29 -23.17
N GLU A 443 -32.58 26.16 -22.20
CA GLU A 443 -32.59 27.62 -22.43
C GLU A 443 -31.39 28.24 -21.67
N TRP A 444 -30.77 29.22 -22.33
CA TRP A 444 -29.70 30.01 -21.72
C TRP A 444 -29.90 31.49 -21.99
N LYS A 445 -29.47 32.31 -21.04
CA LYS A 445 -29.63 33.78 -21.07
C LYS A 445 -28.69 34.46 -22.05
#